data_af0cf6ea3500e8cd39c4e1298b3a8138
#
_entry.id   af0cf6ea3500e8cd39c4e1298b3a8138
#
_cell.length_a   1.000
_cell.length_b   1.000
_cell.length_c   1.000
_cell.angle_alpha   90.00
_cell.angle_beta   90.00
_cell.angle_gamma   90.00
#
_symmetry.space_group_name_H-M   'P 1'
#
loop_
_entity.id
_entity.type
_entity.pdbx_description
1 polymer ?
#
loop_
_entity_poly.entity_id
_entity_poly.type
_entity_poly.pdbx_seq_one_letter_code
_entity_poly.pdbx_strand_id
1 'polypeptide(L)'
;KINSLGLEKNSVILVMSDHGISVGEKIGERAYGAFCYDYTLRTFAYFIIPGFSPLEISQQVRTVDFMPSILELLHIPLDKNYSELDGESLLPLIKGQKVSEKIAYSETGNPLEEKKPSKTPNTKSVRTSKWKLIINEHDNSKELYDLENDPDENENLIDKNLEIQETLWKRFLEIQSTKVNN
;
A
#
# COMPACT_ATOMS: atom_id res chain seq x y z
N LYS A 1 21.61 15.95 14.57
CA LYS A 1 22.76 16.14 13.68
C LYS A 1 22.43 16.99 12.45
N ILE A 2 21.28 16.84 11.80
CA ILE A 2 20.85 17.64 10.63
C ILE A 2 20.87 19.13 10.99
N ASN A 3 20.23 19.52 12.10
CA ASN A 3 20.18 20.92 12.58
C ASN A 3 21.58 21.48 12.90
N SER A 4 22.45 20.65 13.54
CA SER A 4 23.81 21.08 13.86
C SER A 4 24.71 21.26 12.63
N LEU A 5 24.29 20.76 11.49
CA LEU A 5 24.94 20.93 10.19
C LEU A 5 24.29 22.01 9.33
N GLY A 6 23.23 22.67 9.82
CA GLY A 6 22.49 23.70 9.08
C GLY A 6 21.74 23.18 7.85
N LEU A 7 21.43 21.88 7.80
CA LEU A 7 20.79 21.23 6.64
C LEU A 7 19.27 21.23 6.71
N GLU A 8 18.66 21.60 7.83
CA GLU A 8 17.21 21.53 8.06
C GLU A 8 16.36 22.32 7.05
N LYS A 9 16.91 23.41 6.53
CA LYS A 9 16.22 24.26 5.54
C LYS A 9 16.40 23.82 4.10
N ASN A 10 17.28 22.87 3.86
CA ASN A 10 17.66 22.43 2.51
C ASN A 10 17.61 20.90 2.36
N SER A 11 16.77 20.24 3.15
CA SER A 11 16.63 18.79 3.10
C SER A 11 15.14 18.41 3.18
N VAL A 12 14.71 17.53 2.29
CA VAL A 12 13.48 16.77 2.45
C VAL A 12 13.85 15.43 3.08
N ILE A 13 13.16 15.06 4.17
CA ILE A 13 13.43 13.81 4.89
C ILE A 13 12.16 12.97 4.86
N LEU A 14 12.26 11.74 4.40
CA LEU A 14 11.21 10.73 4.52
C LEU A 14 11.66 9.67 5.52
N VAL A 15 10.84 9.44 6.55
CA VAL A 15 11.00 8.32 7.49
C VAL A 15 9.80 7.42 7.30
N MET A 16 10.03 6.17 6.92
CA MET A 16 8.98 5.20 6.64
C MET A 16 9.39 3.78 7.04
N SER A 17 8.42 2.89 7.19
CA SER A 17 8.68 1.45 7.14
C SER A 17 8.46 0.93 5.72
N ASP A 18 9.18 -0.13 5.36
CA ASP A 18 9.01 -0.87 4.11
C ASP A 18 7.75 -1.76 4.16
N HIS A 19 7.52 -2.44 5.28
CA HIS A 19 6.35 -3.28 5.56
C HIS A 19 6.13 -3.38 7.08
N GLY A 20 5.07 -4.08 7.48
CA GLY A 20 4.81 -4.51 8.84
C GLY A 20 5.36 -5.91 9.11
N ILE A 21 5.02 -6.47 10.26
CA ILE A 21 5.47 -7.80 10.71
C ILE A 21 4.28 -8.55 11.30
N SER A 22 4.11 -9.81 10.88
CA SER A 22 3.24 -10.75 11.59
C SER A 22 3.97 -11.33 12.79
N VAL A 23 3.40 -11.16 13.99
CA VAL A 23 3.90 -11.75 15.23
C VAL A 23 3.00 -12.87 15.76
N GLY A 24 2.01 -13.28 14.96
CA GLY A 24 1.07 -14.36 15.25
C GLY A 24 -0.36 -13.86 15.48
N GLU A 25 -0.76 -12.76 14.83
CA GLU A 25 -2.12 -12.23 14.84
C GLU A 25 -3.12 -13.28 14.34
N LYS A 26 -2.71 -14.05 13.33
CA LYS A 26 -3.44 -15.24 12.88
C LYS A 26 -2.67 -16.51 13.20
N ILE A 27 -3.37 -17.58 13.47
CA ILE A 27 -2.77 -18.86 13.89
C ILE A 27 -1.80 -19.38 12.84
N GLY A 28 -0.56 -19.63 13.25
CA GLY A 28 0.50 -20.16 12.39
C GLY A 28 1.26 -19.10 11.59
N GLU A 29 0.81 -17.87 11.56
CA GLU A 29 1.43 -16.80 10.80
C GLU A 29 2.49 -16.07 11.63
N ARG A 30 3.74 -16.24 11.26
CA ARG A 30 4.87 -15.46 11.77
C ARG A 30 5.85 -15.24 10.64
N ALA A 31 5.80 -14.08 10.00
CA ALA A 31 6.66 -13.79 8.88
C ALA A 31 6.83 -12.29 8.66
N TYR A 32 7.95 -11.92 8.07
CA TYR A 32 8.25 -10.55 7.67
C TYR A 32 7.69 -10.31 6.26
N GLY A 33 6.82 -9.30 6.12
CA GLY A 33 6.34 -8.87 4.81
C GLY A 33 5.59 -9.93 3.99
N ALA A 34 5.17 -11.03 4.61
CA ALA A 34 4.34 -12.05 3.98
C ALA A 34 2.89 -11.82 4.34
N PHE A 35 1.99 -12.41 3.57
CA PHE A 35 0.53 -12.22 3.66
C PHE A 35 0.07 -10.83 3.25
N CYS A 36 -1.21 -10.70 2.91
CA CYS A 36 -1.81 -9.43 2.49
C CYS A 36 -2.72 -8.81 3.56
N TYR A 37 -2.49 -9.12 4.84
CA TYR A 37 -3.20 -8.49 5.95
C TYR A 37 -2.56 -7.16 6.35
N ASP A 38 -3.33 -6.25 6.97
CA ASP A 38 -2.86 -4.92 7.33
C ASP A 38 -1.66 -4.93 8.29
N TYR A 39 -1.56 -5.89 9.20
CA TYR A 39 -0.40 -5.99 10.09
C TYR A 39 0.93 -6.26 9.35
N THR A 40 0.89 -6.74 8.10
CA THR A 40 2.08 -6.86 7.24
C THR A 40 2.17 -5.79 6.17
N LEU A 41 1.05 -5.22 5.70
CA LEU A 41 1.04 -4.25 4.60
C LEU A 41 1.02 -2.80 5.06
N ARG A 42 0.43 -2.51 6.23
CA ARG A 42 0.29 -1.14 6.72
C ARG A 42 1.65 -0.61 7.16
N THR A 43 2.07 0.46 6.50
CA THR A 43 3.31 1.18 6.80
C THR A 43 3.01 2.52 7.43
N PHE A 44 4.02 3.13 8.04
CA PHE A 44 3.97 4.54 8.41
C PHE A 44 4.88 5.35 7.49
N ALA A 45 4.59 6.64 7.32
CA ALA A 45 5.45 7.57 6.61
C ALA A 45 5.35 8.97 7.22
N TYR A 46 6.51 9.60 7.42
CA TYR A 46 6.63 10.98 7.85
C TYR A 46 7.49 11.74 6.85
N PHE A 47 6.91 12.76 6.22
CA PHE A 47 7.64 13.72 5.41
C PHE A 47 7.98 14.93 6.26
N ILE A 48 9.25 15.29 6.31
CA ILE A 48 9.73 16.54 6.91
C ILE A 48 10.21 17.42 5.75
N ILE A 49 9.45 18.47 5.48
CA ILE A 49 9.61 19.32 4.28
C ILE A 49 9.77 20.76 4.74
N PRO A 50 10.88 21.43 4.39
CA PRO A 50 11.09 22.84 4.72
C PRO A 50 9.96 23.72 4.19
N GLY A 51 9.46 24.61 5.05
CA GLY A 51 8.40 25.56 4.68
C GLY A 51 6.95 25.00 4.69
N PHE A 52 6.76 23.72 5.01
CA PHE A 52 5.44 23.16 5.20
C PHE A 52 5.07 23.09 6.69
N SER A 53 3.81 23.41 7.00
CA SER A 53 3.26 23.18 8.34
C SER A 53 2.94 21.72 8.56
N PRO A 54 2.98 21.23 9.83
CA PRO A 54 2.54 19.87 10.13
C PRO A 54 1.10 19.62 9.67
N LEU A 55 0.89 18.50 9.00
CA LEU A 55 -0.41 18.04 8.51
C LEU A 55 -0.49 16.53 8.70
N GLU A 56 -1.59 16.06 9.30
CA GLU A 56 -1.93 14.65 9.34
C GLU A 56 -2.84 14.31 8.14
N ILE A 57 -2.44 13.30 7.37
CA ILE A 57 -3.19 12.80 6.22
C ILE A 57 -3.78 11.45 6.63
N SER A 58 -5.10 11.41 6.88
CA SER A 58 -5.84 10.20 7.23
C SER A 58 -6.25 9.36 6.01
N GLN A 59 -6.28 9.98 4.83
CA GLN A 59 -6.58 9.28 3.58
C GLN A 59 -5.51 8.22 3.29
N GLN A 60 -5.92 7.04 2.81
CA GLN A 60 -4.99 6.02 2.34
C GLN A 60 -4.09 6.56 1.23
N VAL A 61 -2.80 6.29 1.35
CA VAL A 61 -1.77 6.49 0.34
C VAL A 61 -1.02 5.17 0.09
N ARG A 62 -0.20 5.13 -0.94
CA ARG A 62 0.53 3.90 -1.32
C ARG A 62 2.03 4.16 -1.29
N THR A 63 2.82 3.15 -0.97
CA THR A 63 4.29 3.29 -0.95
C THR A 63 4.87 3.64 -2.33
N VAL A 64 4.24 3.21 -3.41
CA VAL A 64 4.61 3.58 -4.79
C VAL A 64 4.46 5.08 -5.08
N ASP A 65 3.66 5.81 -4.28
CA ASP A 65 3.44 7.25 -4.42
C ASP A 65 4.59 8.10 -3.83
N PHE A 66 5.49 7.51 -3.04
CA PHE A 66 6.56 8.26 -2.36
C PHE A 66 7.64 8.75 -3.33
N MET A 67 8.07 7.91 -4.27
CA MET A 67 9.09 8.31 -5.24
C MET A 67 8.66 9.49 -6.11
N PRO A 68 7.49 9.48 -6.80
CA PRO A 68 7.03 10.63 -7.57
C PRO A 68 6.83 11.87 -6.69
N SER A 69 6.42 11.71 -5.42
CA SER A 69 6.30 12.83 -4.48
C SER A 69 7.64 13.49 -4.17
N ILE A 70 8.67 12.70 -3.92
CA ILE A 70 10.04 13.21 -3.66
C ILE A 70 10.58 13.92 -4.88
N LEU A 71 10.41 13.35 -6.08
CA LEU A 71 10.89 13.95 -7.32
C LEU A 71 10.21 15.30 -7.57
N GLU A 72 8.89 15.40 -7.36
CA GLU A 72 8.16 16.65 -7.51
C GLU A 72 8.58 17.69 -6.46
N LEU A 73 8.74 17.30 -5.19
CA LEU A 73 9.20 18.17 -4.12
C LEU A 73 10.60 18.73 -4.37
N LEU A 74 11.48 17.96 -5.01
CA LEU A 74 12.84 18.34 -5.34
C LEU A 74 12.96 19.01 -6.73
N HIS A 75 11.84 19.17 -7.46
CA HIS A 75 11.81 19.65 -8.85
C HIS A 75 12.72 18.87 -9.80
N ILE A 76 12.84 17.55 -9.57
CA ILE A 76 13.60 16.64 -10.42
C ILE A 76 12.64 16.10 -11.49
N PRO A 77 12.84 16.43 -12.78
CA PRO A 77 12.00 15.90 -13.85
C PRO A 77 12.22 14.40 -13.99
N LEU A 78 11.12 13.66 -14.21
CA LEU A 78 11.22 12.27 -14.64
C LEU A 78 11.88 12.22 -16.02
N ASP A 79 12.85 11.32 -16.18
CA ASP A 79 13.38 10.98 -17.50
C ASP A 79 12.23 10.41 -18.35
N LYS A 80 12.23 10.71 -19.64
CA LYS A 80 11.22 10.22 -20.61
C LYS A 80 11.12 8.69 -20.64
N ASN A 81 12.19 7.99 -20.27
CA ASN A 81 12.24 6.53 -20.18
C ASN A 81 11.55 5.98 -18.90
N TYR A 82 11.17 6.84 -17.94
CA TYR A 82 10.46 6.49 -16.70
C TYR A 82 9.03 7.05 -16.67
N SER A 83 8.42 7.25 -17.84
CA SER A 83 7.09 7.86 -17.97
C SER A 83 5.94 7.01 -17.39
N GLU A 84 6.18 5.76 -17.05
CA GLU A 84 5.18 4.81 -16.55
C GLU A 84 5.46 4.42 -15.09
N LEU A 85 5.34 5.39 -14.18
CA LEU A 85 5.32 5.08 -12.75
C LEU A 85 3.90 4.66 -12.34
N ASP A 86 3.80 3.57 -11.57
CA ASP A 86 2.53 3.14 -10.96
C ASP A 86 2.03 4.11 -9.88
N GLY A 87 2.92 4.92 -9.34
CA GLY A 87 2.63 5.91 -8.29
C GLY A 87 2.30 7.29 -8.83
N GLU A 88 1.56 8.05 -8.03
CA GLU A 88 1.24 9.46 -8.27
C GLU A 88 1.76 10.32 -7.12
N SER A 89 2.10 11.57 -7.39
CA SER A 89 2.61 12.48 -6.36
C SER A 89 1.56 12.78 -5.28
N LEU A 90 1.98 12.71 -4.01
CA LEU A 90 1.19 13.10 -2.84
C LEU A 90 1.24 14.61 -2.57
N LEU A 91 1.96 15.38 -3.38
CA LEU A 91 2.12 16.83 -3.15
C LEU A 91 0.78 17.59 -3.06
N PRO A 92 -0.27 17.26 -3.82
CA PRO A 92 -1.60 17.85 -3.61
C PRO A 92 -2.16 17.58 -2.20
N LEU A 93 -2.06 16.36 -1.69
CA LEU A 93 -2.47 16.02 -0.32
C LEU A 93 -1.61 16.73 0.73
N ILE A 94 -0.29 16.77 0.54
CA ILE A 94 0.65 17.49 1.40
C ILE A 94 0.32 18.98 1.46
N LYS A 95 -0.23 19.55 0.39
CA LYS A 95 -0.74 20.94 0.32
C LYS A 95 -2.16 21.09 0.88
N GLY A 96 -2.76 20.07 1.45
CA GLY A 96 -4.12 20.08 2.00
C GLY A 96 -5.23 20.09 0.95
N GLN A 97 -4.94 19.73 -0.29
CA GLN A 97 -5.95 19.63 -1.35
C GLN A 97 -6.73 18.32 -1.25
N LYS A 98 -8.00 18.33 -1.66
CA LYS A 98 -8.80 17.11 -1.78
C LYS A 98 -8.41 16.35 -3.04
N VAL A 99 -8.04 15.08 -2.88
CA VAL A 99 -7.70 14.18 -3.96
C VAL A 99 -8.53 12.91 -3.81
N SER A 100 -8.95 12.33 -4.92
CA SER A 100 -9.65 11.03 -4.89
C SER A 100 -8.73 9.93 -4.37
N GLU A 101 -9.26 9.10 -3.48
CA GLU A 101 -8.54 7.95 -2.96
C GLU A 101 -8.18 6.97 -4.10
N LYS A 102 -6.96 6.45 -4.04
CA LYS A 102 -6.47 5.41 -4.96
C LYS A 102 -6.53 4.05 -4.31
N ILE A 103 -6.87 3.06 -5.10
CA ILE A 103 -6.80 1.68 -4.64
C ILE A 103 -5.34 1.29 -4.46
N ALA A 104 -5.02 0.70 -3.30
CA ALA A 104 -3.75 0.05 -3.07
C ALA A 104 -3.82 -1.41 -3.53
N TYR A 105 -2.88 -1.79 -4.37
CA TYR A 105 -2.66 -3.17 -4.78
C TYR A 105 -1.40 -3.71 -4.11
N SER A 106 -1.46 -4.93 -3.61
CA SER A 106 -0.31 -5.63 -3.04
C SER A 106 -0.30 -7.09 -3.47
N GLU A 107 0.90 -7.64 -3.61
CA GLU A 107 1.07 -9.07 -3.90
C GLU A 107 2.28 -9.63 -3.15
N THR A 108 2.16 -10.89 -2.72
CA THR A 108 3.20 -11.61 -2.00
C THR A 108 3.11 -13.11 -2.25
N GLY A 109 4.20 -13.84 -1.97
CA GLY A 109 4.19 -15.30 -1.89
C GLY A 109 3.82 -15.74 -0.48
N ASN A 110 2.76 -16.54 -0.34
CA ASN A 110 2.41 -17.13 0.96
C ASN A 110 3.46 -18.18 1.35
N PRO A 111 4.21 -18.00 2.45
CA PRO A 111 5.28 -18.91 2.85
C PRO A 111 4.80 -20.20 3.51
N LEU A 112 3.51 -20.29 3.89
CA LEU A 112 2.97 -21.44 4.63
C LEU A 112 2.60 -22.60 3.71
N GLU A 113 2.53 -22.37 2.42
CA GLU A 113 1.91 -23.27 1.45
C GLU A 113 2.83 -24.33 0.90
N GLU A 114 4.10 -24.02 0.79
CA GLU A 114 5.09 -24.90 0.19
C GLU A 114 6.30 -25.07 1.11
N LYS A 115 6.97 -26.22 0.99
CA LYS A 115 8.29 -26.44 1.61
C LYS A 115 9.34 -25.42 1.13
N LYS A 116 9.03 -24.69 0.04
CA LYS A 116 9.80 -23.55 -0.49
C LYS A 116 8.81 -22.47 -0.89
N PRO A 117 9.07 -21.20 -0.52
CA PRO A 117 8.26 -20.08 -0.96
C PRO A 117 8.10 -20.07 -2.47
N SER A 118 6.88 -19.79 -2.95
CA SER A 118 6.63 -19.58 -4.37
C SER A 118 7.54 -18.47 -4.90
N LYS A 119 8.12 -18.66 -6.07
CA LYS A 119 8.89 -17.61 -6.77
C LYS A 119 7.99 -16.55 -7.40
N THR A 120 6.71 -16.88 -7.57
CA THR A 120 5.69 -15.99 -8.11
C THR A 120 4.70 -15.65 -7.00
N PRO A 121 4.23 -14.40 -6.93
CA PRO A 121 3.18 -14.03 -5.98
C PRO A 121 1.93 -14.91 -6.18
N ASN A 122 1.44 -15.49 -5.09
CA ASN A 122 0.24 -16.35 -5.08
C ASN A 122 -0.84 -15.85 -4.10
N THR A 123 -0.59 -14.73 -3.43
CA THR A 123 -1.56 -14.00 -2.63
C THR A 123 -1.53 -12.55 -3.06
N LYS A 124 -2.70 -11.98 -3.33
CA LYS A 124 -2.86 -10.61 -3.83
C LYS A 124 -3.96 -9.90 -3.06
N SER A 125 -3.91 -8.59 -3.01
CA SER A 125 -4.99 -7.80 -2.42
C SER A 125 -5.24 -6.49 -3.15
N VAL A 126 -6.49 -6.03 -3.06
CA VAL A 126 -6.90 -4.67 -3.37
C VAL A 126 -7.55 -4.05 -2.14
N ARG A 127 -7.17 -2.81 -1.81
CA ARG A 127 -7.53 -2.12 -0.59
C ARG A 127 -7.94 -0.68 -0.87
N THR A 128 -9.00 -0.25 -0.22
CA THR A 128 -9.40 1.15 0.00
C THR A 128 -9.23 1.50 1.47
N SER A 129 -9.51 2.72 1.90
CA SER A 129 -9.52 3.08 3.34
C SER A 129 -10.47 2.20 4.15
N LYS A 130 -11.56 1.73 3.54
CA LYS A 130 -12.65 1.02 4.22
C LYS A 130 -12.66 -0.48 3.97
N TRP A 131 -12.34 -0.93 2.77
CA TRP A 131 -12.54 -2.31 2.34
C TRP A 131 -11.26 -2.94 1.82
N LYS A 132 -11.10 -4.23 2.07
CA LYS A 132 -10.02 -5.03 1.50
C LYS A 132 -10.55 -6.35 0.98
N LEU A 133 -10.15 -6.69 -0.25
CA LEU A 133 -10.33 -8.01 -0.84
C LEU A 133 -8.96 -8.68 -0.96
N ILE A 134 -8.80 -9.86 -0.39
CA ILE A 134 -7.63 -10.73 -0.53
C ILE A 134 -7.98 -11.89 -1.45
N ILE A 135 -7.08 -12.24 -2.33
CA ILE A 135 -7.19 -13.34 -3.28
C ILE A 135 -6.02 -14.29 -3.03
N ASN A 136 -6.33 -15.51 -2.59
CA ASN A 136 -5.38 -16.58 -2.36
C ASN A 136 -5.43 -17.54 -3.56
N GLU A 137 -4.50 -17.40 -4.50
CA GLU A 137 -4.47 -18.20 -5.74
C GLU A 137 -4.10 -19.66 -5.49
N HIS A 138 -3.46 -19.93 -4.38
CA HIS A 138 -2.97 -21.25 -4.02
C HIS A 138 -4.10 -22.24 -3.68
N ASP A 139 -5.15 -21.78 -3.04
CA ASP A 139 -6.31 -22.59 -2.66
C ASP A 139 -7.63 -22.09 -3.27
N ASN A 140 -7.55 -21.09 -4.16
CA ASN A 140 -8.67 -20.39 -4.79
C ASN A 140 -9.64 -19.75 -3.79
N SER A 141 -9.19 -19.44 -2.58
CA SER A 141 -10.01 -18.74 -1.60
C SER A 141 -9.97 -17.22 -1.80
N LYS A 142 -10.97 -16.55 -1.24
CA LYS A 142 -11.04 -15.09 -1.17
C LYS A 142 -11.48 -14.67 0.21
N GLU A 143 -11.05 -13.48 0.60
CA GLU A 143 -11.41 -12.88 1.88
C GLU A 143 -11.80 -11.42 1.65
N LEU A 144 -12.88 -10.99 2.30
CA LEU A 144 -13.36 -9.60 2.24
C LEU A 144 -13.47 -9.05 3.66
N TYR A 145 -12.90 -7.88 3.90
CA TYR A 145 -12.88 -7.23 5.22
C TYR A 145 -13.38 -5.80 5.17
N ASP A 146 -14.19 -5.42 6.18
CA ASP A 146 -14.57 -4.04 6.48
C ASP A 146 -13.58 -3.44 7.48
N LEU A 147 -12.52 -2.80 6.99
CA LEU A 147 -11.43 -2.26 7.82
C LEU A 147 -11.86 -1.09 8.72
N GLU A 148 -13.03 -0.50 8.48
CA GLU A 148 -13.58 0.55 9.35
C GLU A 148 -14.16 -0.04 10.64
N ASN A 149 -14.82 -1.21 10.55
CA ASN A 149 -15.47 -1.87 11.69
C ASN A 149 -14.65 -3.08 12.21
N ASP A 150 -13.78 -3.64 11.39
CA ASP A 150 -12.91 -4.79 11.71
C ASP A 150 -11.47 -4.51 11.22
N PRO A 151 -10.74 -3.58 11.85
CA PRO A 151 -9.37 -3.23 11.45
C PRO A 151 -8.36 -4.37 11.64
N ASP A 152 -8.70 -5.37 12.44
CA ASP A 152 -7.86 -6.55 12.71
C ASP A 152 -8.17 -7.73 11.77
N GLU A 153 -9.10 -7.54 10.82
CA GLU A 153 -9.42 -8.52 9.77
C GLU A 153 -9.82 -9.90 10.33
N ASN A 154 -10.69 -9.91 11.35
CA ASN A 154 -11.12 -11.12 12.05
C ASN A 154 -12.37 -11.76 11.44
N GLU A 155 -13.25 -10.97 10.81
CA GLU A 155 -14.50 -11.44 10.22
C GLU A 155 -14.45 -11.39 8.69
N ASN A 156 -14.27 -12.55 8.06
CA ASN A 156 -14.35 -12.65 6.60
C ASN A 156 -15.80 -12.49 6.13
N LEU A 157 -16.04 -11.45 5.33
CA LEU A 157 -17.35 -11.08 4.78
C LEU A 157 -17.53 -11.53 3.32
N ILE A 158 -16.69 -12.43 2.82
CA ILE A 158 -16.84 -12.98 1.47
C ILE A 158 -18.26 -13.58 1.33
N ASP A 159 -18.90 -13.37 0.20
CA ASP A 159 -20.28 -13.77 -0.12
C ASP A 159 -21.39 -13.16 0.78
N LYS A 160 -21.03 -12.40 1.82
CA LYS A 160 -21.99 -11.66 2.66
C LYS A 160 -22.26 -10.25 2.13
N ASN A 161 -21.35 -9.67 1.36
CA ASN A 161 -21.48 -8.34 0.75
C ASN A 161 -21.07 -8.38 -0.73
N LEU A 162 -21.97 -8.89 -1.56
CA LEU A 162 -21.70 -9.14 -2.98
C LEU A 162 -21.37 -7.87 -3.77
N GLU A 163 -22.02 -6.75 -3.49
CA GLU A 163 -21.80 -5.50 -4.21
C GLU A 163 -20.36 -4.99 -4.05
N ILE A 164 -19.87 -4.96 -2.82
CA ILE A 164 -18.50 -4.55 -2.52
C ILE A 164 -17.48 -5.55 -3.08
N GLN A 165 -17.77 -6.84 -2.93
CA GLN A 165 -16.94 -7.92 -3.46
C GLN A 165 -16.78 -7.79 -4.99
N GLU A 166 -17.86 -7.59 -5.73
CA GLU A 166 -17.82 -7.40 -7.17
C GLU A 166 -17.09 -6.13 -7.59
N THR A 167 -17.30 -5.04 -6.84
CA THR A 167 -16.62 -3.76 -7.08
C THR A 167 -15.11 -3.91 -6.94
N LEU A 168 -14.63 -4.50 -5.84
CA LEU A 168 -13.20 -4.71 -5.63
C LEU A 168 -12.60 -5.74 -6.59
N TRP A 169 -13.37 -6.80 -6.91
CA TRP A 169 -12.96 -7.80 -7.88
C TRP A 169 -12.76 -7.20 -9.28
N LYS A 170 -13.65 -6.32 -9.70
CA LYS A 170 -13.50 -5.59 -10.97
C LYS A 170 -12.24 -4.75 -10.98
N ARG A 171 -11.96 -4.03 -9.90
CA ARG A 171 -10.73 -3.23 -9.76
C ARG A 171 -9.47 -4.09 -9.78
N PHE A 172 -9.50 -5.24 -9.12
CA PHE A 172 -8.42 -6.22 -9.19
C PHE A 172 -8.13 -6.65 -10.63
N LEU A 173 -9.17 -7.01 -11.39
CA LEU A 173 -9.02 -7.42 -12.79
C LEU A 173 -8.49 -6.28 -13.69
N GLU A 174 -8.92 -5.06 -13.47
CA GLU A 174 -8.40 -3.87 -14.17
C GLU A 174 -6.89 -3.73 -13.97
N ILE A 175 -6.41 -3.85 -12.73
CA ILE A 175 -4.97 -3.78 -12.41
C ILE A 175 -4.19 -4.94 -13.04
N GLN A 176 -4.73 -6.16 -12.98
CA GLN A 176 -4.08 -7.33 -13.60
C GLN A 176 -3.96 -7.19 -15.13
N SER A 177 -4.96 -6.61 -15.79
CA SER A 177 -4.95 -6.42 -17.25
C SER A 177 -3.88 -5.42 -17.71
N THR A 178 -3.56 -4.41 -16.93
CA THR A 178 -2.50 -3.44 -17.26
C THR A 178 -1.10 -4.04 -17.11
N LYS A 179 -0.90 -4.98 -16.18
CA LYS A 179 0.40 -5.67 -15.99
C LYS A 179 0.77 -6.65 -17.12
N VAL A 180 -0.21 -7.18 -17.82
CA VAL A 180 0.02 -8.18 -18.90
C VAL A 180 0.49 -7.50 -20.21
N ASN A 181 0.29 -6.20 -20.35
CA ASN A 181 0.58 -5.45 -21.57
C ASN A 181 1.91 -4.67 -21.52
N ASN A 182 2.66 -4.80 -20.43
CA ASN A 182 4.00 -4.23 -20.22
C ASN A 182 5.04 -5.35 -20.07
#